data_31bb96177f0fbd40eb2f083a627e524d
#
_entry.id   31bb96177f0fbd40eb2f083a627e524d
#
_cell.length_a   1.000
_cell.length_b   1.000
_cell.length_c   1.000
_cell.angle_alpha   90.00
_cell.angle_beta   90.00
_cell.angle_gamma   90.00
#
_symmetry.space_group_name_H-M   'P 1'
#
loop_
_entity.id
_entity.type
_entity.pdbx_description
1 polymer ?
#
loop_
_entity_poly.entity_id
_entity_poly.type
_entity_poly.pdbx_seq_one_letter_code
_entity_poly.pdbx_strand_id
1 'polypeptide(L)'
;MLKIDHRETKLKPYFAEANIEVTWENLVHGDIQIWLDDAPFLLFERKSTDDLLASIKDGRYKNQKANCIASGYTVQQMYYIIEGTIKYNTSPKNPKDKTLHGAIINTLIRDKIGIFFTKNLEETFQLIQMIYSRVKGEPEKYKEGCVPTTQIQTLSINEKTTPAICYLNQLCQIPDISKKTAEAIVEAYPTLKQLLTQLGGCSDEERTKALSNLKTTDAKGSARKISSKAVSSLNTYLFQ
;
A
#
# COMPACT_ATOMS: atom_id res chain seq x y z
N MET A 1 11.60 7.07 16.53
CA MET A 1 11.55 6.75 17.97
C MET A 1 10.15 6.26 18.34
N LEU A 2 10.04 5.28 19.24
CA LEU A 2 8.75 4.79 19.77
C LEU A 2 8.58 5.31 21.18
N LYS A 3 7.47 6.01 21.45
CA LYS A 3 7.10 6.51 22.76
C LYS A 3 5.79 5.88 23.22
N ILE A 4 5.73 5.43 24.46
CA ILE A 4 4.53 4.80 25.03
C ILE A 4 4.24 5.43 26.38
N ASP A 5 2.95 5.68 26.63
CA ASP A 5 2.52 6.23 27.91
C ASP A 5 2.91 5.29 29.06
N HIS A 6 3.43 5.85 30.14
CA HIS A 6 3.90 5.06 31.27
C HIS A 6 2.76 4.28 31.95
N ARG A 7 1.50 4.66 31.75
CA ARG A 7 0.29 3.95 32.23
C ARG A 7 0.05 2.62 31.54
N GLU A 8 0.59 2.44 30.33
CA GLU A 8 0.51 1.19 29.54
C GLU A 8 1.48 0.10 30.10
N THR A 9 1.48 -0.08 31.42
CA THR A 9 2.41 -0.98 32.13
C THR A 9 2.36 -2.43 31.64
N LYS A 10 1.21 -2.88 31.18
CA LYS A 10 1.01 -4.25 30.67
C LYS A 10 1.76 -4.54 29.37
N LEU A 11 2.12 -3.51 28.59
CA LEU A 11 2.91 -3.66 27.36
C LEU A 11 4.41 -3.78 27.64
N LYS A 12 4.90 -3.31 28.79
CA LYS A 12 6.33 -3.28 29.12
C LYS A 12 7.05 -4.63 28.96
N PRO A 13 6.51 -5.78 29.47
CA PRO A 13 7.16 -7.07 29.33
C PRO A 13 7.40 -7.47 27.87
N TYR A 14 6.43 -7.25 26.99
CA TYR A 14 6.51 -7.62 25.57
C TYR A 14 7.62 -6.85 24.84
N PHE A 15 7.73 -5.54 25.07
CA PHE A 15 8.77 -4.72 24.45
C PHE A 15 10.17 -5.04 25.02
N ALA A 16 10.27 -5.35 26.32
CA ALA A 16 11.52 -5.76 26.93
C ALA A 16 12.03 -7.11 26.39
N GLU A 17 11.14 -8.09 26.26
CA GLU A 17 11.48 -9.43 25.71
C GLU A 17 11.91 -9.33 24.24
N ALA A 18 11.29 -8.46 23.47
CA ALA A 18 11.62 -8.24 22.05
C ALA A 18 12.86 -7.35 21.83
N ASN A 19 13.51 -6.85 22.89
CA ASN A 19 14.63 -5.91 22.81
C ASN A 19 14.34 -4.66 21.95
N ILE A 20 13.11 -4.15 22.02
CA ILE A 20 12.70 -2.93 21.30
C ILE A 20 12.87 -1.75 22.25
N GLU A 21 13.66 -0.79 21.82
CA GLU A 21 13.86 0.45 22.56
C GLU A 21 12.59 1.31 22.54
N VAL A 22 12.06 1.61 23.72
CA VAL A 22 10.84 2.40 23.94
C VAL A 22 11.12 3.48 24.99
N THR A 23 10.73 4.71 24.66
CA THR A 23 10.68 5.79 25.63
C THR A 23 9.35 5.76 26.37
N TRP A 24 9.39 5.51 27.69
CA TRP A 24 8.20 5.48 28.56
C TRP A 24 8.05 6.81 29.26
N GLU A 25 7.04 7.57 28.91
CA GLU A 25 6.80 8.91 29.48
C GLU A 25 5.31 9.21 29.64
N ASN A 26 4.96 10.32 30.28
CA ASN A 26 3.59 10.82 30.29
C ASN A 26 3.26 11.45 28.95
N LEU A 27 2.46 10.80 28.15
CA LEU A 27 1.99 11.36 26.89
C LEU A 27 0.79 12.27 27.12
N VAL A 28 0.84 13.47 26.57
CA VAL A 28 -0.28 14.42 26.63
C VAL A 28 -1.44 13.93 25.76
N HIS A 29 -1.13 13.26 24.63
CA HIS A 29 -2.11 12.76 23.69
C HIS A 29 -1.78 11.33 23.26
N GLY A 30 -2.81 10.48 23.26
CA GLY A 30 -2.71 9.08 22.91
C GLY A 30 -1.96 8.25 23.94
N ASP A 31 -1.88 6.95 23.68
CA ASP A 31 -1.21 5.98 24.53
C ASP A 31 0.12 5.53 23.94
N ILE A 32 0.26 5.61 22.59
CA ILE A 32 1.45 5.19 21.85
C ILE A 32 1.70 6.19 20.72
N GLN A 33 2.96 6.59 20.55
CA GLN A 33 3.38 7.51 19.48
C GLN A 33 4.60 6.97 18.74
N ILE A 34 4.58 7.07 17.41
CA ILE A 34 5.77 6.86 16.58
C ILE A 34 6.26 8.22 16.10
N TRP A 35 7.53 8.49 16.34
CA TRP A 35 8.20 9.73 16.00
C TRP A 35 9.18 9.52 14.84
N LEU A 36 9.15 10.41 13.86
CA LEU A 36 10.12 10.53 12.78
C LEU A 36 10.71 11.95 12.82
N ASP A 37 12.02 12.07 12.61
CA ASP A 37 12.73 13.36 12.54
C ASP A 37 12.37 14.30 13.70
N ASP A 38 12.36 13.75 14.92
CA ASP A 38 12.04 14.42 16.18
C ASP A 38 10.64 15.06 16.27
N ALA A 39 9.73 14.64 15.40
CA ALA A 39 8.33 15.05 15.40
C ALA A 39 7.38 13.85 15.52
N PRO A 40 6.20 14.01 16.16
CA PRO A 40 5.19 12.96 16.22
C PRO A 40 4.64 12.70 14.81
N PHE A 41 4.77 11.45 14.36
CA PHE A 41 4.32 11.02 13.05
C PHE A 41 2.99 10.27 13.10
N LEU A 42 2.87 9.30 14.02
CA LEU A 42 1.62 8.55 14.25
C LEU A 42 1.27 8.57 15.75
N LEU A 43 -0.02 8.66 16.02
CA LEU A 43 -0.59 8.64 17.36
C LEU A 43 -1.64 7.53 17.44
N PHE A 44 -1.53 6.69 18.47
CA PHE A 44 -2.48 5.61 18.72
C PHE A 44 -3.12 5.79 20.10
N GLU A 45 -4.43 5.64 20.12
CA GLU A 45 -5.24 5.51 21.34
C GLU A 45 -5.69 4.06 21.47
N ARG A 46 -5.31 3.38 22.55
CA ARG A 46 -5.67 1.99 22.81
C ARG A 46 -6.87 1.92 23.72
N LYS A 47 -7.89 1.15 23.35
CA LYS A 47 -9.07 0.92 24.18
C LYS A 47 -9.54 -0.52 24.08
N SER A 48 -9.85 -1.14 25.21
CA SER A 48 -10.67 -2.35 25.19
C SER A 48 -12.10 -2.01 24.73
N THR A 49 -12.84 -3.00 24.24
CA THR A 49 -14.24 -2.80 23.86
C THR A 49 -15.10 -2.28 25.01
N ASP A 50 -14.83 -2.72 26.24
CA ASP A 50 -15.56 -2.26 27.43
C ASP A 50 -15.19 -0.82 27.81
N ASP A 51 -13.89 -0.46 27.76
CA ASP A 51 -13.44 0.91 28.02
C ASP A 51 -13.93 1.88 26.94
N LEU A 52 -14.03 1.43 25.70
CA LEU A 52 -14.64 2.22 24.62
C LEU A 52 -16.10 2.53 24.92
N LEU A 53 -16.88 1.53 25.30
CA LEU A 53 -18.29 1.72 25.69
C LEU A 53 -18.45 2.66 26.88
N ALA A 54 -17.60 2.53 27.89
CA ALA A 54 -17.60 3.42 29.05
C ALA A 54 -17.26 4.86 28.63
N SER A 55 -16.19 5.05 27.82
CA SER A 55 -15.76 6.38 27.37
C SER A 55 -16.75 7.08 26.44
N ILE A 56 -17.57 6.31 25.71
CA ILE A 56 -18.68 6.88 24.91
C ILE A 56 -19.77 7.43 25.82
N LYS A 57 -20.15 6.68 26.86
CA LYS A 57 -21.21 7.06 27.78
C LYS A 57 -20.89 8.33 28.57
N ASP A 58 -19.65 8.48 29.01
CA ASP A 58 -19.20 9.64 29.79
C ASP A 58 -18.65 10.80 28.95
N GLY A 59 -18.71 10.71 27.62
CA GLY A 59 -18.28 11.74 26.68
C GLY A 59 -16.77 11.86 26.47
N ARG A 60 -15.96 11.12 27.20
CA ARG A 60 -14.47 11.16 27.08
C ARG A 60 -14.01 10.83 25.67
N TYR A 61 -14.64 9.86 25.01
CA TYR A 61 -14.29 9.45 23.64
C TYR A 61 -14.32 10.61 22.65
N LYS A 62 -15.35 11.45 22.69
CA LYS A 62 -15.47 12.63 21.83
C LYS A 62 -14.44 13.71 22.20
N ASN A 63 -14.23 13.94 23.49
CA ASN A 63 -13.33 14.98 23.98
C ASN A 63 -11.86 14.65 23.66
N GLN A 64 -11.43 13.40 23.79
CA GLN A 64 -10.08 12.98 23.45
C GLN A 64 -9.75 13.27 21.97
N LYS A 65 -10.65 12.91 21.04
CA LYS A 65 -10.47 13.23 19.61
C LYS A 65 -10.36 14.74 19.37
N ALA A 66 -11.26 15.50 19.94
CA ALA A 66 -11.25 16.96 19.79
C ALA A 66 -9.96 17.59 20.32
N ASN A 67 -9.46 17.13 21.47
CA ASN A 67 -8.22 17.62 22.07
C ASN A 67 -6.99 17.31 21.19
N CYS A 68 -6.90 16.11 20.63
CA CYS A 68 -5.80 15.77 19.72
C CYS A 68 -5.79 16.69 18.48
N ILE A 69 -6.94 16.90 17.85
CA ILE A 69 -7.07 17.77 16.67
C ILE A 69 -6.73 19.23 17.05
N ALA A 70 -7.24 19.72 18.19
CA ALA A 70 -6.94 21.05 18.68
C ALA A 70 -5.45 21.26 18.98
N SER A 71 -4.69 20.20 19.28
CA SER A 71 -3.25 20.22 19.52
C SER A 71 -2.40 20.07 18.25
N GLY A 72 -3.02 20.12 17.06
CA GLY A 72 -2.32 20.14 15.77
C GLY A 72 -2.14 18.76 15.11
N TYR A 73 -2.64 17.67 15.70
CA TYR A 73 -2.64 16.38 15.01
C TYR A 73 -3.69 16.34 13.90
N THR A 74 -3.30 15.88 12.74
CA THR A 74 -4.22 15.60 11.65
C THR A 74 -4.94 14.26 11.87
N VAL A 75 -6.11 14.09 11.30
CA VAL A 75 -6.87 12.83 11.39
C VAL A 75 -6.10 11.65 10.77
N GLN A 76 -5.24 11.91 9.79
CA GLN A 76 -4.39 10.91 9.14
C GLN A 76 -3.27 10.39 10.05
N GLN A 77 -2.90 11.15 11.07
CA GLN A 77 -1.90 10.75 12.07
C GLN A 77 -2.51 9.96 13.24
N MET A 78 -3.84 9.97 13.36
CA MET A 78 -4.56 9.40 14.50
C MET A 78 -5.12 8.02 14.19
N TYR A 79 -4.93 7.07 15.10
CA TYR A 79 -5.44 5.72 15.00
C TYR A 79 -5.99 5.25 16.34
N TYR A 80 -7.06 4.48 16.31
CA TYR A 80 -7.51 3.71 17.46
C TYR A 80 -7.03 2.26 17.34
N ILE A 81 -6.64 1.67 18.45
CA ILE A 81 -6.47 0.22 18.58
C ILE A 81 -7.58 -0.27 19.50
N ILE A 82 -8.56 -0.96 18.93
CA ILE A 82 -9.68 -1.53 19.69
C ILE A 82 -9.36 -2.99 19.99
N GLU A 83 -9.14 -3.26 21.27
CA GLU A 83 -8.78 -4.59 21.78
C GLU A 83 -10.03 -5.33 22.25
N GLY A 84 -10.23 -6.52 21.69
CA GLY A 84 -11.35 -7.40 21.99
C GLY A 84 -12.08 -7.86 20.73
N THR A 85 -13.09 -8.70 20.94
CA THR A 85 -13.87 -9.27 19.84
C THR A 85 -15.08 -8.41 19.51
N ILE A 86 -15.18 -7.98 18.25
CA ILE A 86 -16.35 -7.27 17.73
C ILE A 86 -17.18 -8.24 16.88
N LYS A 87 -18.45 -8.40 17.26
CA LYS A 87 -19.40 -9.24 16.54
C LYS A 87 -20.29 -8.38 15.67
N TYR A 88 -20.18 -8.50 14.35
CA TYR A 88 -21.03 -7.77 13.40
C TYR A 88 -22.39 -8.41 13.17
N ASN A 89 -22.54 -9.69 13.54
CA ASN A 89 -23.84 -10.37 13.50
C ASN A 89 -24.61 -10.10 14.79
N THR A 90 -25.22 -8.93 14.87
CA THR A 90 -25.90 -8.49 16.06
C THR A 90 -27.40 -8.68 15.94
N SER A 91 -27.96 -9.33 16.96
CA SER A 91 -29.39 -9.17 17.20
C SER A 91 -29.66 -7.67 17.47
N PRO A 92 -30.69 -7.07 16.86
CA PRO A 92 -31.10 -5.69 17.14
C PRO A 92 -31.40 -5.42 18.65
N LYS A 93 -31.38 -6.46 19.44
CA LYS A 93 -31.70 -6.44 20.87
C LYS A 93 -30.55 -6.12 21.82
N ASN A 94 -29.28 -6.04 21.34
CA ASN A 94 -28.15 -5.68 22.20
C ASN A 94 -27.75 -4.21 22.01
N PRO A 95 -28.16 -3.30 22.95
CA PRO A 95 -27.85 -1.87 22.86
C PRO A 95 -26.35 -1.58 22.90
N LYS A 96 -25.54 -2.43 23.58
CA LYS A 96 -24.08 -2.25 23.69
C LYS A 96 -23.41 -2.41 22.32
N ASP A 97 -23.77 -3.46 21.57
CA ASP A 97 -23.20 -3.70 20.24
C ASP A 97 -23.58 -2.58 19.27
N LYS A 98 -24.81 -2.10 19.31
CA LYS A 98 -25.27 -0.97 18.50
C LYS A 98 -24.46 0.30 18.78
N THR A 99 -24.18 0.59 20.04
CA THR A 99 -23.37 1.76 20.45
C THR A 99 -21.93 1.62 19.96
N LEU A 100 -21.34 0.43 20.12
CA LEU A 100 -19.97 0.14 19.69
C LEU A 100 -19.83 0.27 18.18
N HIS A 101 -20.72 -0.35 17.40
CA HIS A 101 -20.72 -0.25 15.94
C HIS A 101 -20.92 1.19 15.46
N GLY A 102 -21.83 1.93 16.09
CA GLY A 102 -22.04 3.34 15.78
C GLY A 102 -20.77 4.17 16.00
N ALA A 103 -20.05 3.93 17.10
CA ALA A 103 -18.79 4.63 17.38
C ALA A 103 -17.70 4.29 16.36
N ILE A 104 -17.55 3.01 16.01
CA ILE A 104 -16.60 2.53 15.00
C ILE A 104 -16.91 3.17 13.63
N ILE A 105 -18.17 3.08 13.17
CA ILE A 105 -18.59 3.65 11.89
C ILE A 105 -18.35 5.17 11.85
N ASN A 106 -18.73 5.88 12.92
CA ASN A 106 -18.51 7.31 13.00
C ASN A 106 -17.01 7.68 12.95
N THR A 107 -16.16 6.93 13.65
CA THR A 107 -14.73 7.19 13.69
C THR A 107 -14.08 6.95 12.31
N LEU A 108 -14.40 5.82 11.67
CA LEU A 108 -13.85 5.48 10.34
C LEU A 108 -14.42 6.36 9.23
N ILE A 109 -15.74 6.53 9.18
CA ILE A 109 -16.40 7.12 8.01
C ILE A 109 -16.55 8.64 8.15
N ARG A 110 -17.07 9.11 9.30
CA ARG A 110 -17.29 10.53 9.53
C ARG A 110 -16.02 11.28 9.89
N ASP A 111 -15.27 10.74 10.87
CA ASP A 111 -14.09 11.42 11.43
C ASP A 111 -12.81 11.14 10.64
N LYS A 112 -12.83 10.13 9.74
CA LYS A 112 -11.68 9.71 8.90
C LYS A 112 -10.45 9.27 9.71
N ILE A 113 -10.66 8.81 10.94
CA ILE A 113 -9.61 8.30 11.82
C ILE A 113 -9.51 6.79 11.63
N GLY A 114 -8.30 6.28 11.45
CA GLY A 114 -8.04 4.85 11.27
C GLY A 114 -8.34 4.02 12.51
N ILE A 115 -8.74 2.77 12.33
CA ILE A 115 -8.96 1.83 13.45
C ILE A 115 -8.28 0.50 13.11
N PHE A 116 -7.48 0.02 14.05
CA PHE A 116 -7.00 -1.35 14.07
C PHE A 116 -7.77 -2.16 15.11
N PHE A 117 -7.98 -3.44 14.85
CA PHE A 117 -8.62 -4.37 15.76
C PHE A 117 -7.61 -5.43 16.16
N THR A 118 -7.52 -5.69 17.46
CA THR A 118 -6.69 -6.74 18.03
C THR A 118 -7.51 -7.58 19.01
N LYS A 119 -7.21 -8.86 19.15
CA LYS A 119 -7.97 -9.73 20.04
C LYS A 119 -7.56 -9.55 21.51
N ASN A 120 -6.28 -9.25 21.72
CA ASN A 120 -5.65 -9.20 23.03
C ASN A 120 -4.40 -8.30 23.00
N LEU A 121 -3.78 -8.17 24.15
CA LEU A 121 -2.59 -7.33 24.35
C LEU A 121 -1.37 -7.82 23.55
N GLU A 122 -1.22 -9.11 23.36
CA GLU A 122 -0.14 -9.69 22.56
C GLU A 122 -0.26 -9.29 21.09
N GLU A 123 -1.46 -9.41 20.48
CA GLU A 123 -1.71 -8.91 19.12
C GLU A 123 -1.52 -7.39 19.03
N THR A 124 -1.87 -6.65 20.07
CA THR A 124 -1.62 -5.20 20.12
C THR A 124 -0.12 -4.90 20.08
N PHE A 125 0.68 -5.60 20.87
CA PHE A 125 2.14 -5.48 20.83
C PHE A 125 2.69 -5.83 19.44
N GLN A 126 2.29 -6.97 18.86
CA GLN A 126 2.74 -7.42 17.53
C GLN A 126 2.38 -6.39 16.45
N LEU A 127 1.18 -5.83 16.50
CA LEU A 127 0.74 -4.78 15.58
C LEU A 127 1.65 -3.53 15.68
N ILE A 128 1.89 -3.03 16.89
CA ILE A 128 2.73 -1.84 17.09
C ILE A 128 4.17 -2.11 16.65
N GLN A 129 4.73 -3.26 16.98
CA GLN A 129 6.06 -3.67 16.53
C GLN A 129 6.15 -3.68 15.01
N MET A 130 5.17 -4.25 14.32
CA MET A 130 5.13 -4.33 12.86
C MET A 130 5.03 -2.94 12.22
N ILE A 131 4.14 -2.08 12.73
CA ILE A 131 4.00 -0.70 12.22
C ILE A 131 5.30 0.07 12.46
N TYR A 132 5.85 0.02 13.66
CA TYR A 132 7.09 0.72 14.01
C TYR A 132 8.27 0.28 13.12
N SER A 133 8.45 -1.03 12.94
CA SER A 133 9.53 -1.57 12.11
C SER A 133 9.40 -1.13 10.64
N ARG A 134 8.20 -1.13 10.09
CA ARG A 134 7.96 -0.67 8.71
C ARG A 134 8.19 0.83 8.54
N VAL A 135 7.62 1.62 9.45
CA VAL A 135 7.76 3.09 9.39
C VAL A 135 9.21 3.52 9.58
N LYS A 136 9.96 2.86 10.48
CA LYS A 136 11.38 3.11 10.70
C LYS A 136 12.25 2.64 9.52
N GLY A 137 11.89 1.53 8.88
CA GLY A 137 12.65 0.95 7.76
C GLY A 137 12.51 1.73 6.45
N GLU A 138 11.33 2.30 6.18
CA GLU A 138 11.02 3.02 4.93
C GLU A 138 10.30 4.35 5.21
N PRO A 139 10.92 5.30 5.96
CA PRO A 139 10.22 6.50 6.44
C PRO A 139 9.66 7.37 5.30
N GLU A 140 10.39 7.54 4.22
CA GLU A 140 9.98 8.40 3.10
C GLU A 140 8.70 7.90 2.44
N LYS A 141 8.56 6.59 2.27
CA LYS A 141 7.34 5.96 1.72
C LYS A 141 6.08 6.32 2.52
N TYR A 142 6.21 6.42 3.84
CA TYR A 142 5.07 6.72 4.72
C TYR A 142 4.82 8.22 4.86
N LYS A 143 5.83 9.08 4.63
CA LYS A 143 5.68 10.54 4.57
C LYS A 143 5.00 10.99 3.27
N GLU A 144 5.39 10.40 2.15
CA GLU A 144 4.84 10.75 0.83
C GLU A 144 3.37 10.31 0.66
N GLY A 145 2.95 9.27 1.37
CA GLY A 145 1.61 8.70 1.24
C GLY A 145 1.38 7.99 -0.11
N CYS A 146 0.11 7.75 -0.43
CA CYS A 146 -0.26 7.16 -1.72
C CYS A 146 -0.26 8.24 -2.80
N VAL A 147 0.75 8.22 -3.65
CA VAL A 147 0.79 9.07 -4.85
C VAL A 147 -0.11 8.42 -5.90
N PRO A 148 -1.09 9.15 -6.49
CA PRO A 148 -1.85 8.63 -7.62
C PRO A 148 -0.89 8.21 -8.72
N THR A 149 -0.98 6.97 -9.18
CA THR A 149 -0.14 6.41 -10.24
C THR A 149 -0.55 6.98 -11.61
N THR A 150 -0.56 8.29 -11.76
CA THR A 150 -0.58 8.96 -13.07
C THR A 150 0.83 9.10 -13.64
N GLN A 151 1.84 8.77 -12.87
CA GLN A 151 3.20 8.64 -13.38
C GLN A 151 3.32 7.26 -14.05
N ILE A 152 3.64 7.29 -15.33
CA ILE A 152 4.25 6.16 -16.04
C ILE A 152 5.19 5.49 -15.03
N GLN A 153 5.00 4.19 -14.75
CA GLN A 153 5.93 3.45 -13.91
C GLN A 153 7.32 3.60 -14.50
N THR A 154 8.05 4.59 -14.05
CA THR A 154 9.47 4.68 -14.35
C THR A 154 10.09 3.52 -13.61
N LEU A 155 10.55 2.55 -14.38
CA LEU A 155 11.34 1.41 -13.88
C LEU A 155 12.40 1.93 -12.91
N SER A 156 12.58 1.23 -11.79
CA SER A 156 13.55 1.61 -10.78
C SER A 156 14.92 1.84 -11.46
N ILE A 157 15.52 2.99 -11.20
CA ILE A 157 16.79 3.48 -11.78
C ILE A 157 17.99 2.53 -11.50
N ASN A 158 17.79 1.47 -10.74
CA ASN A 158 18.83 0.52 -10.32
C ASN A 158 19.24 -0.53 -11.37
N GLU A 159 18.46 -0.72 -12.44
CA GLU A 159 18.94 -1.47 -13.59
C GLU A 159 19.54 -0.48 -14.59
N LYS A 160 20.81 -0.67 -14.94
CA LYS A 160 21.48 0.10 -16.00
C LYS A 160 20.64 -0.01 -17.27
N THR A 161 19.78 0.96 -17.52
CA THR A 161 18.88 0.98 -18.67
C THR A 161 19.73 1.18 -19.93
N THR A 162 19.95 0.12 -20.67
CA THR A 162 20.54 0.21 -22.00
C THR A 162 19.48 0.60 -23.03
N PRO A 163 19.86 1.13 -24.21
CA PRO A 163 18.91 1.43 -25.28
C PRO A 163 18.05 0.22 -25.68
N ALA A 164 18.60 -0.99 -25.63
CA ALA A 164 17.88 -2.23 -25.93
C ALA A 164 16.82 -2.53 -24.84
N ILE A 165 17.17 -2.39 -23.56
CA ILE A 165 16.21 -2.55 -22.45
C ILE A 165 15.12 -1.48 -22.51
N CYS A 166 15.47 -0.23 -22.82
CA CYS A 166 14.51 0.84 -22.99
C CYS A 166 13.50 0.52 -24.11
N TYR A 167 13.97 0.07 -25.25
CA TYR A 167 13.12 -0.31 -26.39
C TYR A 167 12.23 -1.51 -26.06
N LEU A 168 12.74 -2.55 -25.41
CA LEU A 168 11.95 -3.69 -24.96
C LEU A 168 10.82 -3.24 -24.02
N ASN A 169 11.13 -2.34 -23.08
CA ASN A 169 10.14 -1.81 -22.14
C ASN A 169 9.08 -0.96 -22.84
N GLN A 170 9.45 -0.15 -23.85
CA GLN A 170 8.48 0.59 -24.67
C GLN A 170 7.51 -0.35 -25.38
N LEU A 171 7.97 -1.45 -25.94
CA LEU A 171 7.11 -2.46 -26.57
C LEU A 171 6.15 -3.10 -25.56
N CYS A 172 6.60 -3.37 -24.34
CA CYS A 172 5.76 -3.93 -23.26
C CYS A 172 4.65 -2.98 -22.80
N GLN A 173 4.68 -1.69 -23.11
CA GLN A 173 3.59 -0.75 -22.82
C GLN A 173 2.42 -0.86 -23.82
N ILE A 174 2.65 -1.48 -24.97
CA ILE A 174 1.59 -1.70 -25.96
C ILE A 174 0.67 -2.83 -25.45
N PRO A 175 -0.66 -2.66 -25.46
CA PRO A 175 -1.60 -3.70 -25.06
C PRO A 175 -1.33 -5.02 -25.78
N ASP A 176 -1.59 -6.13 -25.11
CA ASP A 176 -1.38 -7.51 -25.60
C ASP A 176 0.08 -7.90 -25.92
N ILE A 177 1.06 -7.03 -25.68
CA ILE A 177 2.49 -7.33 -25.84
C ILE A 177 3.08 -7.80 -24.51
N SER A 178 3.28 -9.11 -24.40
CA SER A 178 4.02 -9.70 -23.28
C SER A 178 5.52 -9.47 -23.41
N LYS A 179 6.29 -9.59 -22.29
CA LYS A 179 7.75 -9.52 -22.32
C LYS A 179 8.36 -10.47 -23.36
N LYS A 180 7.87 -11.71 -23.45
CA LYS A 180 8.34 -12.70 -24.46
C LYS A 180 8.05 -12.26 -25.89
N THR A 181 6.89 -11.63 -26.11
CA THR A 181 6.54 -11.07 -27.42
C THR A 181 7.47 -9.90 -27.77
N ALA A 182 7.74 -9.02 -26.81
CA ALA A 182 8.66 -7.91 -26.98
C ALA A 182 10.11 -8.39 -27.25
N GLU A 183 10.56 -9.44 -26.55
CA GLU A 183 11.88 -10.06 -26.78
C GLU A 183 12.00 -10.59 -28.22
N ALA A 184 10.99 -11.30 -28.74
CA ALA A 184 10.96 -11.79 -30.11
C ALA A 184 10.96 -10.66 -31.15
N ILE A 185 10.33 -9.52 -30.84
CA ILE A 185 10.34 -8.34 -31.72
C ILE A 185 11.73 -7.68 -31.69
N VAL A 186 12.34 -7.52 -30.51
CA VAL A 186 13.69 -6.94 -30.36
C VAL A 186 14.74 -7.81 -31.03
N GLU A 187 14.59 -9.13 -30.99
CA GLU A 187 15.49 -10.07 -31.71
C GLU A 187 15.44 -9.87 -33.24
N ALA A 188 14.22 -9.71 -33.78
CA ALA A 188 14.04 -9.50 -35.22
C ALA A 188 14.34 -8.05 -35.66
N TYR A 189 14.03 -7.09 -34.80
CA TYR A 189 14.16 -5.64 -35.04
C TYR A 189 14.85 -4.99 -33.82
N PRO A 190 16.18 -4.98 -33.76
CA PRO A 190 16.93 -4.56 -32.58
C PRO A 190 16.71 -3.12 -32.09
N THR A 191 16.11 -2.26 -32.90
CA THR A 191 15.77 -0.88 -32.53
C THR A 191 14.40 -0.49 -33.08
N LEU A 192 13.71 0.43 -32.37
CA LEU A 192 12.44 1.00 -32.84
C LEU A 192 12.58 1.60 -34.24
N LYS A 193 13.73 2.26 -34.54
CA LYS A 193 13.99 2.82 -35.87
C LYS A 193 14.00 1.75 -36.95
N GLN A 194 14.65 0.60 -36.71
CA GLN A 194 14.65 -0.51 -37.66
C GLN A 194 13.26 -1.11 -37.86
N LEU A 195 12.49 -1.31 -36.77
CA LEU A 195 11.11 -1.77 -36.86
C LEU A 195 10.25 -0.85 -37.74
N LEU A 196 10.27 0.46 -37.45
CA LEU A 196 9.48 1.44 -38.19
C LEU A 196 9.96 1.61 -39.64
N THR A 197 11.29 1.59 -39.91
CA THR A 197 11.79 1.72 -41.27
C THR A 197 11.46 0.51 -42.14
N GLN A 198 11.56 -0.71 -41.59
CA GLN A 198 11.35 -1.94 -42.35
C GLN A 198 9.86 -2.25 -42.57
N LEU A 199 9.03 -1.94 -41.58
CA LEU A 199 7.59 -2.28 -41.66
C LEU A 199 6.69 -1.09 -41.98
N GLY A 200 7.17 0.16 -41.81
CA GLY A 200 6.37 1.36 -42.06
C GLY A 200 6.03 1.61 -43.53
N GLY A 201 6.89 1.12 -44.46
CA GLY A 201 6.62 1.21 -45.90
C GLY A 201 5.83 0.01 -46.50
N CYS A 202 5.54 -0.99 -45.67
CA CYS A 202 4.78 -2.18 -46.12
C CYS A 202 3.27 -1.95 -46.08
N SER A 203 2.54 -2.66 -46.93
CA SER A 203 1.08 -2.75 -46.80
C SER A 203 0.69 -3.42 -45.46
N ASP A 204 -0.56 -3.19 -45.02
CA ASP A 204 -1.04 -3.79 -43.76
C ASP A 204 -1.01 -5.34 -43.80
N GLU A 205 -1.23 -5.94 -44.96
CA GLU A 205 -1.16 -7.38 -45.15
C GLU A 205 0.27 -7.90 -45.03
N GLU A 206 1.23 -7.26 -45.69
CA GLU A 206 2.65 -7.62 -45.63
C GLU A 206 3.20 -7.48 -44.21
N ARG A 207 2.87 -6.37 -43.51
CA ARG A 207 3.25 -6.10 -42.13
C ARG A 207 2.67 -7.16 -41.19
N THR A 208 1.39 -7.45 -41.30
CA THR A 208 0.72 -8.47 -40.51
C THR A 208 1.34 -9.86 -40.73
N LYS A 209 1.71 -10.20 -41.94
CA LYS A 209 2.38 -11.47 -42.29
C LYS A 209 3.79 -11.52 -41.68
N ALA A 210 4.57 -10.43 -41.78
CA ALA A 210 5.89 -10.35 -41.21
C ALA A 210 5.86 -10.52 -39.68
N LEU A 211 5.00 -9.77 -39.01
CA LEU A 211 4.85 -9.84 -37.52
C LEU A 211 4.34 -11.20 -37.04
N SER A 212 3.36 -11.78 -37.76
CA SER A 212 2.80 -13.10 -37.41
C SER A 212 3.80 -14.25 -37.55
N ASN A 213 4.87 -14.09 -38.32
CA ASN A 213 5.92 -15.09 -38.46
C ASN A 213 6.94 -15.08 -37.35
N LEU A 214 6.96 -14.05 -36.50
CA LEU A 214 7.81 -13.99 -35.32
C LEU A 214 7.42 -15.09 -34.34
N LYS A 215 8.42 -15.69 -33.70
CA LYS A 215 8.21 -16.80 -32.76
C LYS A 215 8.70 -16.43 -31.37
N THR A 216 7.89 -16.71 -30.38
CA THR A 216 8.28 -16.66 -28.96
C THR A 216 8.69 -18.05 -28.52
N THR A 217 9.74 -18.17 -27.72
CA THR A 217 10.21 -19.45 -27.14
C THR A 217 9.77 -19.53 -25.67
N ASP A 218 9.18 -20.66 -25.28
CA ASP A 218 8.84 -20.90 -23.87
C ASP A 218 10.03 -21.48 -23.10
N ALA A 219 9.90 -21.59 -21.77
CA ALA A 219 10.95 -22.14 -20.91
C ALA A 219 11.30 -23.62 -21.21
N LYS A 220 10.46 -24.31 -21.99
CA LYS A 220 10.64 -25.70 -22.41
C LYS A 220 11.21 -25.81 -23.84
N GLY A 221 11.57 -24.68 -24.46
CA GLY A 221 12.10 -24.64 -25.81
C GLY A 221 11.06 -24.74 -26.94
N SER A 222 9.76 -24.72 -26.63
CA SER A 222 8.70 -24.76 -27.62
C SER A 222 8.49 -23.39 -28.25
N ALA A 223 8.53 -23.32 -29.59
CA ALA A 223 8.34 -22.08 -30.33
C ALA A 223 6.87 -21.87 -30.70
N ARG A 224 6.32 -20.71 -30.38
CA ARG A 224 4.95 -20.31 -30.75
C ARG A 224 4.97 -19.01 -31.53
N LYS A 225 4.10 -18.89 -32.53
CA LYS A 225 3.90 -17.61 -33.22
C LYS A 225 3.30 -16.56 -32.31
N ILE A 226 3.58 -15.30 -32.59
CA ILE A 226 2.95 -14.16 -31.91
C ILE A 226 1.44 -14.21 -32.14
N SER A 227 0.65 -13.86 -31.11
CA SER A 227 -0.81 -13.89 -31.19
C SER A 227 -1.35 -12.84 -32.17
N SER A 228 -2.49 -13.13 -32.79
CA SER A 228 -3.15 -12.17 -33.70
C SER A 228 -3.53 -10.87 -33.00
N LYS A 229 -3.86 -10.92 -31.68
CA LYS A 229 -4.13 -9.73 -30.87
C LYS A 229 -2.89 -8.85 -30.74
N ALA A 230 -1.72 -9.44 -30.44
CA ALA A 230 -0.47 -8.71 -30.35
C ALA A 230 -0.10 -8.04 -31.69
N VAL A 231 -0.31 -8.73 -32.80
CA VAL A 231 -0.07 -8.16 -34.15
C VAL A 231 -1.04 -7.00 -34.42
N SER A 232 -2.31 -7.13 -34.06
CA SER A 232 -3.30 -6.04 -34.18
C SER A 232 -2.91 -4.82 -33.36
N SER A 233 -2.51 -5.04 -32.10
CA SER A 233 -2.06 -3.94 -31.22
C SER A 233 -0.82 -3.25 -31.77
N LEU A 234 0.18 -3.98 -32.27
CA LEU A 234 1.36 -3.38 -32.90
C LEU A 234 0.97 -2.49 -34.10
N ASN A 235 0.08 -2.98 -34.96
CA ASN A 235 -0.39 -2.20 -36.10
C ASN A 235 -1.10 -0.92 -35.65
N THR A 236 -1.98 -1.00 -34.65
CA THR A 236 -2.74 0.15 -34.16
C THR A 236 -1.84 1.20 -33.47
N TYR A 237 -0.90 0.78 -32.65
CA TYR A 237 -0.12 1.72 -31.82
C TYR A 237 1.17 2.23 -32.46
N LEU A 238 1.71 1.55 -33.51
CA LEU A 238 2.98 1.95 -34.13
C LEU A 238 2.85 2.39 -35.60
N PHE A 239 1.77 2.02 -36.30
CA PHE A 239 1.69 2.22 -37.75
C PHE A 239 0.40 2.91 -38.25
N GLN A 240 -0.47 3.33 -37.34
CA GLN A 240 -1.65 4.17 -37.69
C GLN A 240 -1.40 5.64 -37.50
#